data_f4ea9f46e7a66802f2ee31ff02585383
#
_entry.id   f4ea9f46e7a66802f2ee31ff02585383
#
_cell.length_a   1.000
_cell.length_b   1.000
_cell.length_c   1.000
_cell.angle_alpha   90.00
_cell.angle_beta   90.00
_cell.angle_gamma   90.00
#
_symmetry.space_group_name_H-M   'P 1'
#
loop_
_entity.id
_entity.type
_entity.pdbx_description
1 polymer ?
#
loop_
_entity_poly.entity_id
_entity_poly.type
_entity_poly.pdbx_seq_one_letter_code
_entity_poly.pdbx_strand_id
1 'polypeptide(L)'
;SELTHLLPAKLSNSQLAALYSTLRNTSILNLDNLILELQTIENPAKWTLISILEHLKSSNMFSDYATPLQDLIKSNQLTIINLKGTPQEFQEVIVYKLLSDLFRERKLGNIPPFFLVLEEAHNYVPERNFKEAKSSPIIRQVFAEGRKFGLGVALITQRPSRVDKSALSQATTQIILKVTNPNDIKSISNSVEGITLETEKEIRNIPIGTAMITGVVDLPIFVKVRPRRTKHGGEATTIISEEKTQEDLLPIIQQKTSIKDLKLIHPDAQIKTGLVPCILYSTKDHNFLINKSTSEIITDIETSRGVKLPELQVSQSELKVLKSALNLKTFTPSQLFSDSQLQFSEIYDIVKNLTKKQILQQNQDKFSLANKYQVFSNLQEYSCYEK
;
A
#
# COMPACT_ATOMS: atom_id res chain seq x y z
N SER A 1 -12.17 34.36 7.44
CA SER A 1 -10.89 33.83 7.88
C SER A 1 -10.78 32.35 7.48
N GLU A 2 -9.58 31.87 7.25
CA GLU A 2 -9.36 30.47 6.85
C GLU A 2 -9.93 29.48 7.87
N LEU A 3 -9.88 29.82 9.18
CA LEU A 3 -10.40 28.98 10.25
C LEU A 3 -11.89 28.60 10.06
N THR A 4 -12.73 29.50 9.56
CA THR A 4 -14.16 29.21 9.36
C THR A 4 -14.39 28.09 8.33
N HIS A 5 -13.49 27.94 7.39
CA HIS A 5 -13.51 26.85 6.40
C HIS A 5 -13.00 25.53 6.96
N LEU A 6 -12.21 25.57 8.03
CA LEU A 6 -11.67 24.38 8.69
C LEU A 6 -12.64 23.77 9.72
N LEU A 7 -13.67 24.50 10.13
CA LEU A 7 -14.64 23.97 11.09
C LEU A 7 -15.56 22.93 10.43
N PRO A 8 -15.86 21.80 11.04
CA PRO A 8 -16.69 20.74 10.46
C PRO A 8 -18.16 21.14 10.28
N ALA A 9 -18.64 22.16 11.03
CA ALA A 9 -20.02 22.64 11.00
C ALA A 9 -20.14 24.04 10.35
N LYS A 10 -21.31 24.33 9.74
CA LYS A 10 -21.65 25.68 9.32
C LYS A 10 -22.02 26.52 10.55
N LEU A 11 -21.40 27.66 10.70
CA LEU A 11 -21.66 28.57 11.80
C LEU A 11 -22.81 29.54 11.47
N SER A 12 -23.64 29.83 12.47
CA SER A 12 -24.62 30.93 12.40
C SER A 12 -23.92 32.29 12.44
N ASN A 13 -24.63 33.35 12.05
CA ASN A 13 -24.09 34.73 12.13
C ASN A 13 -23.63 35.12 13.52
N SER A 14 -24.35 34.71 14.57
CA SER A 14 -23.98 34.96 15.97
C SER A 14 -22.67 34.22 16.34
N GLN A 15 -22.51 32.97 15.93
CA GLN A 15 -21.29 32.19 16.14
C GLN A 15 -20.11 32.78 15.37
N LEU A 16 -20.32 33.21 14.12
CA LEU A 16 -19.29 33.90 13.33
C LEU A 16 -18.83 35.18 13.98
N ALA A 17 -19.77 36.00 14.48
CA ALA A 17 -19.45 37.23 15.19
C ALA A 17 -18.61 36.95 16.47
N ALA A 18 -19.01 35.96 17.26
CA ALA A 18 -18.26 35.54 18.44
C ALA A 18 -16.86 35.06 18.07
N LEU A 19 -16.73 34.20 17.04
CA LEU A 19 -15.43 33.69 16.57
C LEU A 19 -14.52 34.82 16.06
N TYR A 20 -15.05 35.79 15.30
CA TYR A 20 -14.24 36.92 14.81
C TYR A 20 -13.81 37.86 15.95
N SER A 21 -14.67 38.08 16.95
CA SER A 21 -14.29 38.82 18.15
C SER A 21 -13.14 38.16 18.89
N THR A 22 -13.25 36.84 19.11
CA THR A 22 -12.19 36.03 19.76
C THR A 22 -10.89 36.11 19.00
N LEU A 23 -10.92 35.89 17.66
CA LEU A 23 -9.73 35.94 16.83
C LEU A 23 -9.01 37.29 16.84
N ARG A 24 -9.71 38.40 17.09
CA ARG A 24 -9.10 39.73 17.21
C ARG A 24 -8.40 39.93 18.54
N ASN A 25 -8.94 39.31 19.59
CA ASN A 25 -8.43 39.49 20.95
C ASN A 25 -7.31 38.51 21.30
N THR A 26 -7.24 37.37 20.59
CA THR A 26 -6.23 36.34 20.85
C THR A 26 -4.88 36.75 20.29
N SER A 27 -3.87 36.89 21.12
CA SER A 27 -2.49 37.28 20.69
C SER A 27 -1.72 36.11 20.04
N ILE A 28 -1.91 34.90 20.56
CA ILE A 28 -1.27 33.66 20.01
C ILE A 28 -2.38 32.74 19.54
N LEU A 29 -2.44 32.53 18.23
CA LEU A 29 -3.46 31.69 17.55
C LEU A 29 -3.13 30.21 17.73
N ASN A 30 -3.66 29.61 18.79
CA ASN A 30 -3.78 28.16 18.96
C ASN A 30 -5.18 27.81 19.47
N LEU A 31 -5.56 26.54 19.42
CA LEU A 31 -6.91 26.12 19.83
C LEU A 31 -7.19 26.36 21.30
N ASP A 32 -6.20 26.19 22.16
CA ASP A 32 -6.33 26.37 23.58
C ASP A 32 -6.64 27.84 23.97
N ASN A 33 -5.87 28.76 23.41
CA ASN A 33 -6.08 30.19 23.64
C ASN A 33 -7.42 30.68 23.07
N LEU A 34 -7.84 30.12 21.90
CA LEU A 34 -9.16 30.43 21.34
C LEU A 34 -10.29 29.94 22.24
N ILE A 35 -10.18 28.75 22.82
CA ILE A 35 -11.17 28.19 23.76
C ILE A 35 -11.22 29.05 25.03
N LEU A 36 -10.07 29.40 25.58
CA LEU A 36 -9.98 30.27 26.80
C LEU A 36 -10.61 31.63 26.53
N GLU A 37 -10.29 32.28 25.44
CA GLU A 37 -10.85 33.61 25.12
C GLU A 37 -12.35 33.52 24.82
N LEU A 38 -12.86 32.45 24.17
CA LEU A 38 -14.29 32.21 24.00
C LEU A 38 -15.04 32.11 25.34
N GLN A 39 -14.41 31.58 26.39
CA GLN A 39 -15.04 31.46 27.71
C GLN A 39 -15.33 32.84 28.32
N THR A 40 -14.54 33.86 27.99
CA THR A 40 -14.70 35.23 28.53
C THR A 40 -15.85 36.01 27.89
N ILE A 41 -16.32 35.59 26.71
CA ILE A 41 -17.39 36.30 25.98
C ILE A 41 -18.75 36.00 26.62
N GLU A 42 -19.59 37.00 26.72
CA GLU A 42 -20.95 36.87 27.31
C GLU A 42 -21.99 36.28 26.33
N ASN A 43 -21.63 36.06 25.07
CA ASN A 43 -22.55 35.55 24.05
C ASN A 43 -22.85 34.03 24.23
N PRO A 44 -24.12 33.61 24.38
CA PRO A 44 -24.48 32.18 24.52
C PRO A 44 -24.02 31.27 23.39
N ALA A 45 -23.81 31.82 22.18
CA ALA A 45 -23.30 31.06 21.03
C ALA A 45 -21.88 30.50 21.23
N LYS A 46 -21.16 30.95 22.26
CA LYS A 46 -19.81 30.48 22.63
C LYS A 46 -19.76 29.00 22.91
N TRP A 47 -20.75 28.43 23.58
CA TRP A 47 -20.73 27.03 23.99
C TRP A 47 -20.66 26.07 22.83
N THR A 48 -21.39 26.36 21.76
CA THR A 48 -21.31 25.56 20.52
C THR A 48 -19.94 25.68 19.87
N LEU A 49 -19.34 26.88 19.85
CA LEU A 49 -18.01 27.09 19.30
C LEU A 49 -16.95 26.37 20.13
N ILE A 50 -17.02 26.43 21.45
CA ILE A 50 -16.13 25.71 22.36
C ILE A 50 -16.21 24.21 22.08
N SER A 51 -17.41 23.66 22.04
CA SER A 51 -17.61 22.22 21.74
C SER A 51 -17.01 21.82 20.37
N ILE A 52 -17.16 22.65 19.32
CA ILE A 52 -16.57 22.41 18.02
C ILE A 52 -15.05 22.45 18.09
N LEU A 53 -14.46 23.42 18.78
CA LEU A 53 -13.01 23.55 18.91
C LEU A 53 -12.40 22.45 19.79
N GLU A 54 -13.09 22.04 20.86
CA GLU A 54 -12.69 20.88 21.66
C GLU A 54 -12.73 19.59 20.87
N HIS A 55 -13.76 19.39 20.04
CA HIS A 55 -13.83 18.25 19.14
C HIS A 55 -12.70 18.26 18.12
N LEU A 56 -12.37 19.42 17.54
CA LEU A 56 -11.21 19.58 16.67
C LEU A 56 -9.90 19.25 17.40
N LYS A 57 -9.74 19.73 18.63
CA LYS A 57 -8.55 19.45 19.45
C LYS A 57 -8.40 17.96 19.75
N SER A 58 -9.51 17.30 20.13
CA SER A 58 -9.52 15.85 20.44
C SER A 58 -9.20 14.96 19.23
N SER A 59 -9.37 15.48 18.01
CA SER A 59 -9.05 14.73 16.78
C SER A 59 -7.55 14.55 16.51
N ASN A 60 -6.69 15.26 17.23
CA ASN A 60 -5.23 15.29 17.05
C ASN A 60 -4.78 15.60 15.61
N MET A 61 -5.60 16.36 14.86
CA MET A 61 -5.29 16.72 13.46
C MET A 61 -4.39 17.95 13.33
N PHE A 62 -4.29 18.73 14.39
CA PHE A 62 -3.50 19.96 14.41
C PHE A 62 -2.19 19.73 15.14
N SER A 63 -1.12 20.24 14.56
CA SER A 63 0.23 20.16 15.11
C SER A 63 0.90 21.53 14.97
N ASP A 64 1.78 21.85 15.88
CA ASP A 64 2.62 23.06 15.80
C ASP A 64 3.62 22.96 14.64
N TYR A 65 3.90 21.75 14.16
CA TYR A 65 4.80 21.47 13.05
C TYR A 65 4.01 20.91 11.87
N ALA A 66 3.69 21.77 10.92
CA ALA A 66 3.06 21.36 9.67
C ALA A 66 4.11 20.84 8.68
N THR A 67 3.77 19.77 7.94
CA THR A 67 4.60 19.33 6.82
C THR A 67 4.61 20.40 5.72
N PRO A 68 5.78 20.94 5.31
CA PRO A 68 5.84 21.92 4.24
C PRO A 68 5.26 21.36 2.94
N LEU A 69 4.53 22.18 2.18
CA LEU A 69 3.93 21.76 0.91
C LEU A 69 4.99 21.35 -0.13
N GLN A 70 6.16 21.96 -0.07
CA GLN A 70 7.33 21.63 -0.91
C GLN A 70 7.86 20.22 -0.64
N ASP A 71 7.63 19.67 0.55
CA ASP A 71 8.00 18.29 0.89
C ASP A 71 6.96 17.28 0.40
N LEU A 72 5.72 17.70 0.21
CA LEU A 72 4.66 16.87 -0.35
C LEU A 72 4.78 16.73 -1.88
N ILE A 73 5.24 17.79 -2.57
CA ILE A 73 5.29 17.85 -4.04
C ILE A 73 6.72 18.06 -4.51
N LYS A 74 7.35 16.98 -4.93
CA LYS A 74 8.72 16.99 -5.52
C LYS A 74 8.71 16.21 -6.83
N SER A 75 9.64 16.54 -7.74
CA SER A 75 9.83 15.76 -8.96
C SER A 75 10.19 14.31 -8.65
N ASN A 76 9.60 13.38 -9.40
CA ASN A 76 9.79 11.93 -9.23
C ASN A 76 9.40 11.36 -7.85
N GLN A 77 8.53 12.06 -7.11
CA GLN A 77 8.03 11.62 -5.83
C GLN A 77 6.55 11.20 -5.94
N LEU A 78 6.19 10.09 -5.31
CA LEU A 78 4.81 9.72 -5.00
C LEU A 78 4.56 9.98 -3.51
N THR A 79 3.64 10.88 -3.21
CA THR A 79 3.20 11.15 -1.83
C THR A 79 1.83 10.53 -1.61
N ILE A 80 1.70 9.70 -0.60
CA ILE A 80 0.44 9.04 -0.23
C ILE A 80 -0.05 9.61 1.09
N ILE A 81 -1.25 10.21 1.06
CA ILE A 81 -1.93 10.73 2.25
C ILE A 81 -3.03 9.74 2.63
N ASN A 82 -2.79 8.98 3.69
CA ASN A 82 -3.71 7.95 4.14
C ASN A 82 -4.69 8.55 5.17
N LEU A 83 -5.97 8.62 4.79
CA LEU A 83 -7.06 9.12 5.63
C LEU A 83 -7.90 7.99 6.25
N LYS A 84 -7.44 6.73 6.18
CA LYS A 84 -8.14 5.59 6.77
C LYS A 84 -8.27 5.77 8.29
N GLY A 85 -9.48 5.60 8.81
CA GLY A 85 -9.77 5.75 10.23
C GLY A 85 -10.08 7.18 10.68
N THR A 86 -9.90 8.19 9.82
CA THR A 86 -10.33 9.56 10.09
C THR A 86 -11.84 9.69 9.83
N PRO A 87 -12.64 10.33 10.72
CA PRO A 87 -14.05 10.62 10.43
C PRO A 87 -14.22 11.44 9.14
N GLN A 88 -15.30 11.17 8.40
CA GLN A 88 -15.51 11.77 7.08
C GLN A 88 -15.52 13.30 7.09
N GLU A 89 -16.10 13.92 8.11
CA GLU A 89 -16.13 15.37 8.26
C GLU A 89 -14.73 16.00 8.32
N PHE A 90 -13.79 15.32 8.97
CA PHE A 90 -12.39 15.75 9.04
C PHE A 90 -11.65 15.44 7.73
N GLN A 91 -11.94 14.30 7.08
CA GLN A 91 -11.38 14.03 5.76
C GLN A 91 -11.74 15.14 4.76
N GLU A 92 -12.99 15.61 4.75
CA GLU A 92 -13.44 16.71 3.90
C GLU A 92 -12.67 18.01 4.17
N VAL A 93 -12.40 18.31 5.44
CA VAL A 93 -11.63 19.50 5.85
C VAL A 93 -10.16 19.39 5.43
N ILE A 94 -9.54 18.22 5.65
CA ILE A 94 -8.14 17.98 5.27
C ILE A 94 -8.00 18.13 3.75
N VAL A 95 -8.87 17.48 2.97
CA VAL A 95 -8.84 17.56 1.51
C VAL A 95 -9.09 18.99 1.03
N TYR A 96 -10.05 19.71 1.62
CA TYR A 96 -10.29 21.10 1.31
C TYR A 96 -9.05 21.97 1.53
N LYS A 97 -8.46 21.92 2.74
CA LYS A 97 -7.29 22.74 3.09
C LYS A 97 -6.09 22.41 2.21
N LEU A 98 -5.77 21.13 2.09
CA LEU A 98 -4.64 20.67 1.31
C LEU A 98 -4.76 21.09 -0.16
N LEU A 99 -5.89 20.85 -0.79
CA LEU A 99 -6.09 21.22 -2.19
C LEU A 99 -6.11 22.74 -2.39
N SER A 100 -6.69 23.49 -1.44
CA SER A 100 -6.68 24.96 -1.50
C SER A 100 -5.27 25.52 -1.45
N ASP A 101 -4.44 24.99 -0.55
CA ASP A 101 -3.05 25.43 -0.43
C ASP A 101 -2.21 24.98 -1.61
N LEU A 102 -2.28 23.71 -2.01
CA LEU A 102 -1.53 23.19 -3.17
C LEU A 102 -1.90 23.94 -4.45
N PHE A 103 -3.19 24.23 -4.66
CA PHE A 103 -3.62 24.96 -5.84
C PHE A 103 -3.17 26.42 -5.83
N ARG A 104 -3.21 27.08 -4.67
CA ARG A 104 -2.67 28.43 -4.48
C ARG A 104 -1.17 28.47 -4.77
N GLU A 105 -0.39 27.60 -4.14
CA GLU A 105 1.07 27.55 -4.33
C GLU A 105 1.44 27.18 -5.75
N ARG A 106 0.63 26.34 -6.42
CA ARG A 106 0.83 26.01 -7.83
C ARG A 106 0.52 27.21 -8.74
N LYS A 107 -0.53 27.99 -8.46
CA LYS A 107 -0.82 29.24 -9.19
C LYS A 107 0.31 30.26 -9.06
N LEU A 108 0.95 30.34 -7.90
CA LEU A 108 2.08 31.21 -7.62
C LEU A 108 3.40 30.70 -8.20
N GLY A 109 3.45 29.44 -8.68
CA GLY A 109 4.69 28.84 -9.21
C GLY A 109 5.65 28.31 -8.14
N ASN A 110 5.25 28.30 -6.86
CA ASN A 110 6.09 27.92 -5.74
C ASN A 110 6.31 26.40 -5.62
N ILE A 111 5.48 25.59 -6.26
CA ILE A 111 5.62 24.13 -6.33
C ILE A 111 5.57 23.64 -7.79
N PRO A 112 6.26 22.54 -8.13
CA PRO A 112 6.26 22.02 -9.50
C PRO A 112 4.88 21.51 -9.94
N PRO A 113 4.64 21.33 -11.26
CA PRO A 113 3.46 20.64 -11.77
C PRO A 113 3.34 19.25 -11.15
N PHE A 114 2.11 18.81 -10.86
CA PHE A 114 1.84 17.49 -10.25
C PHE A 114 0.52 16.90 -10.72
N PHE A 115 0.37 15.61 -10.45
CA PHE A 115 -0.83 14.87 -10.72
C PHE A 115 -1.48 14.40 -9.41
N LEU A 116 -2.74 14.75 -9.21
CA LEU A 116 -3.52 14.40 -8.03
C LEU A 116 -4.41 13.20 -8.32
N VAL A 117 -4.42 12.23 -7.43
CA VAL A 117 -5.36 11.09 -7.45
C VAL A 117 -6.24 11.16 -6.21
N LEU A 118 -7.56 11.21 -6.40
CA LEU A 118 -8.56 11.18 -5.33
C LEU A 118 -9.29 9.84 -5.39
N GLU A 119 -8.99 8.94 -4.45
CA GLU A 119 -9.71 7.69 -4.27
C GLU A 119 -11.02 7.93 -3.52
N GLU A 120 -12.05 7.11 -3.84
CA GLU A 120 -13.40 7.22 -3.29
C GLU A 120 -13.97 8.66 -3.39
N ALA A 121 -13.80 9.24 -4.57
CA ALA A 121 -14.08 10.65 -4.85
C ALA A 121 -15.51 11.08 -4.46
N HIS A 122 -16.48 10.16 -4.43
CA HIS A 122 -17.83 10.42 -3.98
C HIS A 122 -17.93 10.89 -2.52
N ASN A 123 -16.89 10.70 -1.71
CA ASN A 123 -16.83 11.23 -0.35
C ASN A 123 -16.42 12.72 -0.31
N TYR A 124 -15.71 13.21 -1.33
CA TYR A 124 -15.12 14.56 -1.34
C TYR A 124 -15.79 15.52 -2.30
N VAL A 125 -16.41 15.00 -3.36
CA VAL A 125 -17.17 15.78 -4.35
C VAL A 125 -18.48 15.06 -4.68
N PRO A 126 -19.36 14.86 -3.66
CA PRO A 126 -20.64 14.20 -3.87
C PRO A 126 -21.56 15.02 -4.78
N GLU A 127 -22.49 14.32 -5.45
CA GLU A 127 -23.58 14.95 -6.21
C GLU A 127 -24.44 15.81 -5.27
N ARG A 128 -24.78 17.03 -5.69
CA ARG A 128 -25.44 18.07 -4.89
C ARG A 128 -26.74 17.62 -4.22
N ASN A 129 -27.47 16.71 -4.88
CA ASN A 129 -28.74 16.18 -4.37
C ASN A 129 -28.57 15.27 -3.12
N PHE A 130 -27.37 14.75 -2.85
CA PHE A 130 -27.12 13.90 -1.70
C PHE A 130 -26.57 14.70 -0.51
N LYS A 131 -25.51 15.46 -0.73
CA LYS A 131 -24.81 16.27 0.27
C LYS A 131 -23.83 17.20 -0.44
N GLU A 132 -23.54 18.34 0.11
CA GLU A 132 -22.42 19.15 -0.34
C GLU A 132 -21.26 18.97 0.66
N ALA A 133 -20.17 18.33 0.23
CA ALA A 133 -18.95 18.21 1.02
C ALA A 133 -18.18 19.53 1.00
N LYS A 134 -17.46 19.83 2.08
CA LYS A 134 -16.64 21.05 2.16
C LYS A 134 -15.58 21.14 1.08
N SER A 135 -15.04 20.00 0.67
CA SER A 135 -14.04 19.89 -0.40
C SER A 135 -14.63 20.08 -1.82
N SER A 136 -15.96 19.98 -2.00
CA SER A 136 -16.57 20.05 -3.32
C SER A 136 -16.24 21.32 -4.10
N PRO A 137 -16.27 22.54 -3.52
CA PRO A 137 -15.98 23.76 -4.28
C PRO A 137 -14.56 23.80 -4.82
N ILE A 138 -13.56 23.46 -4.01
CA ILE A 138 -12.17 23.47 -4.44
C ILE A 138 -11.88 22.38 -5.47
N ILE A 139 -12.47 21.19 -5.34
CA ILE A 139 -12.32 20.11 -6.31
C ILE A 139 -12.89 20.54 -7.66
N ARG A 140 -14.12 21.12 -7.70
CA ARG A 140 -14.70 21.67 -8.92
C ARG A 140 -13.80 22.72 -9.56
N GLN A 141 -13.24 23.63 -8.75
CA GLN A 141 -12.34 24.68 -9.24
C GLN A 141 -11.05 24.08 -9.82
N VAL A 142 -10.46 23.10 -9.16
CA VAL A 142 -9.26 22.42 -9.65
C VAL A 142 -9.54 21.69 -10.98
N PHE A 143 -10.70 21.07 -11.14
CA PHE A 143 -11.08 20.47 -12.42
C PHE A 143 -11.25 21.50 -13.54
N ALA A 144 -11.87 22.65 -13.25
CA ALA A 144 -12.09 23.69 -14.23
C ALA A 144 -10.81 24.43 -14.67
N GLU A 145 -9.88 24.64 -13.74
CA GLU A 145 -8.76 25.56 -13.96
C GLU A 145 -7.37 24.87 -13.87
N GLY A 146 -7.29 23.70 -13.22
CA GLY A 146 -6.00 23.06 -12.86
C GLY A 146 -5.08 22.82 -14.05
N ARG A 147 -5.63 22.43 -15.21
CA ARG A 147 -4.88 22.20 -16.44
C ARG A 147 -4.03 23.41 -16.84
N LYS A 148 -4.57 24.64 -16.67
CA LYS A 148 -3.85 25.90 -17.01
C LYS A 148 -2.57 26.08 -16.19
N PHE A 149 -2.52 25.47 -15.01
CA PHE A 149 -1.41 25.56 -14.08
C PHE A 149 -0.57 24.28 -14.02
N GLY A 150 -0.80 23.31 -14.91
CA GLY A 150 -0.07 22.04 -14.91
C GLY A 150 -0.46 21.10 -13.77
N LEU A 151 -1.69 21.20 -13.29
CA LEU A 151 -2.27 20.30 -12.30
C LEU A 151 -3.21 19.31 -12.99
N GLY A 152 -2.81 18.04 -13.08
CA GLY A 152 -3.65 16.96 -13.54
C GLY A 152 -4.44 16.32 -12.41
N VAL A 153 -5.66 15.84 -12.66
CA VAL A 153 -6.49 15.20 -11.64
C VAL A 153 -7.12 13.93 -12.16
N ALA A 154 -7.10 12.87 -11.34
CA ALA A 154 -7.89 11.66 -11.53
C ALA A 154 -8.84 11.47 -10.35
N LEU A 155 -10.10 11.19 -10.65
CA LEU A 155 -11.09 10.72 -9.67
C LEU A 155 -11.27 9.22 -9.82
N ILE A 156 -11.18 8.50 -8.72
CA ILE A 156 -11.47 7.06 -8.65
C ILE A 156 -12.70 6.89 -7.78
N THR A 157 -13.71 6.21 -8.31
CA THR A 157 -14.95 5.93 -7.57
C THR A 157 -15.58 4.62 -8.00
N GLN A 158 -16.20 3.92 -7.07
CA GLN A 158 -17.06 2.77 -7.33
C GLN A 158 -18.53 3.19 -7.49
N ARG A 159 -18.86 4.48 -7.29
CA ARG A 159 -20.23 5.03 -7.29
C ARG A 159 -20.31 6.31 -8.11
N PRO A 160 -20.17 6.24 -9.44
CA PRO A 160 -20.18 7.43 -10.30
C PRO A 160 -21.50 8.23 -10.20
N SER A 161 -22.63 7.59 -9.93
CA SER A 161 -23.91 8.30 -9.71
C SER A 161 -23.93 9.21 -8.47
N ARG A 162 -22.99 9.01 -7.55
CA ARG A 162 -22.84 9.82 -6.33
C ARG A 162 -21.80 10.92 -6.44
N VAL A 163 -21.07 11.01 -7.54
CA VAL A 163 -20.08 12.06 -7.80
C VAL A 163 -20.73 13.22 -8.53
N ASP A 164 -20.32 14.45 -8.22
CA ASP A 164 -20.79 15.68 -8.86
C ASP A 164 -20.66 15.59 -10.39
N LYS A 165 -21.76 15.82 -11.09
CA LYS A 165 -21.84 15.70 -12.55
C LYS A 165 -20.93 16.67 -13.26
N SER A 166 -20.73 17.88 -12.69
CA SER A 166 -19.83 18.87 -13.29
C SER A 166 -18.39 18.41 -13.25
N ALA A 167 -17.97 17.71 -12.16
CA ALA A 167 -16.64 17.14 -12.07
C ALA A 167 -16.46 15.96 -13.05
N LEU A 168 -17.46 15.07 -13.17
CA LEU A 168 -17.42 13.95 -14.12
C LEU A 168 -17.37 14.41 -15.58
N SER A 169 -18.18 15.40 -15.97
CA SER A 169 -18.22 15.90 -17.35
C SER A 169 -16.97 16.68 -17.77
N GLN A 170 -16.17 17.16 -16.82
CA GLN A 170 -14.89 17.82 -17.09
C GLN A 170 -13.72 16.82 -17.22
N ALA A 171 -13.93 15.55 -16.87
CA ALA A 171 -12.95 14.50 -17.09
C ALA A 171 -12.89 14.13 -18.57
N THR A 172 -11.85 14.59 -19.26
CA THR A 172 -11.66 14.35 -20.72
C THR A 172 -11.42 12.87 -21.03
N THR A 173 -10.78 12.13 -20.15
CA THR A 173 -10.53 10.69 -20.30
C THR A 173 -11.24 9.94 -19.20
N GLN A 174 -12.03 8.93 -19.57
CA GLN A 174 -12.67 8.05 -18.59
C GLN A 174 -12.25 6.60 -18.82
N ILE A 175 -11.91 5.92 -17.73
CA ILE A 175 -11.55 4.50 -17.71
C ILE A 175 -12.65 3.77 -16.94
N ILE A 176 -13.48 3.04 -17.66
CA ILE A 176 -14.70 2.42 -17.15
C ILE A 176 -14.48 0.92 -17.06
N LEU A 177 -14.51 0.39 -15.86
CA LEU A 177 -14.54 -1.03 -15.58
C LEU A 177 -15.98 -1.54 -15.56
N LYS A 178 -16.19 -2.84 -15.31
CA LYS A 178 -17.51 -3.43 -15.22
C LYS A 178 -18.38 -2.71 -14.19
N VAL A 179 -19.50 -2.17 -14.63
CA VAL A 179 -20.53 -1.53 -13.79
C VAL A 179 -21.86 -2.22 -14.04
N THR A 180 -22.55 -2.62 -12.98
CA THR A 180 -23.83 -3.34 -13.07
C THR A 180 -25.02 -2.52 -12.58
N ASN A 181 -24.79 -1.53 -11.72
CA ASN A 181 -25.85 -0.68 -11.17
C ASN A 181 -26.42 0.25 -12.25
N PRO A 182 -27.75 0.24 -12.50
CA PRO A 182 -28.37 1.08 -13.53
C PRO A 182 -28.17 2.58 -13.35
N ASN A 183 -28.17 3.07 -12.10
CA ASN A 183 -27.98 4.50 -11.83
C ASN A 183 -26.56 4.95 -12.14
N ASP A 184 -25.57 4.09 -11.84
CA ASP A 184 -24.17 4.36 -12.14
C ASP A 184 -23.91 4.36 -13.64
N ILE A 185 -24.50 3.41 -14.38
CA ILE A 185 -24.43 3.36 -15.84
C ILE A 185 -25.04 4.62 -16.45
N LYS A 186 -26.23 5.02 -16.00
CA LYS A 186 -26.89 6.24 -16.47
C LYS A 186 -26.06 7.49 -16.18
N SER A 187 -25.38 7.54 -15.04
CA SER A 187 -24.47 8.65 -14.72
C SER A 187 -23.27 8.71 -15.67
N ILE A 188 -22.68 7.55 -15.99
CA ILE A 188 -21.59 7.42 -16.95
C ILE A 188 -22.07 7.87 -18.33
N SER A 189 -23.19 7.35 -18.82
CA SER A 189 -23.75 7.68 -20.14
C SER A 189 -24.04 9.18 -20.30
N ASN A 190 -24.48 9.84 -19.23
CA ASN A 190 -24.74 11.28 -19.25
C ASN A 190 -23.45 12.13 -19.17
N SER A 191 -22.33 11.57 -18.76
CA SER A 191 -21.06 12.30 -18.60
C SER A 191 -20.06 12.07 -19.71
N VAL A 192 -20.30 11.08 -20.57
CA VAL A 192 -19.41 10.69 -21.67
C VAL A 192 -20.08 10.94 -23.00
N GLU A 193 -19.42 11.67 -23.87
CA GLU A 193 -19.90 11.85 -25.25
C GLU A 193 -19.72 10.55 -26.05
N GLY A 194 -20.72 10.25 -26.91
CA GLY A 194 -20.64 9.08 -27.79
C GLY A 194 -21.06 7.74 -27.18
N ILE A 195 -21.54 7.68 -25.94
CA ILE A 195 -22.14 6.47 -25.37
C ILE A 195 -23.57 6.28 -25.91
N THR A 196 -23.79 5.14 -26.58
CA THR A 196 -25.10 4.71 -27.09
C THR A 196 -25.73 3.70 -26.12
N LEU A 197 -27.04 3.39 -26.36
CA LEU A 197 -27.71 2.31 -25.59
C LEU A 197 -27.03 0.94 -25.76
N GLU A 198 -26.35 0.71 -26.88
CA GLU A 198 -25.56 -0.51 -27.11
C GLU A 198 -24.31 -0.50 -26.22
N THR A 199 -23.61 0.62 -26.15
CA THR A 199 -22.43 0.77 -25.28
C THR A 199 -22.78 0.61 -23.79
N GLU A 200 -23.98 1.03 -23.34
CA GLU A 200 -24.46 0.76 -21.98
C GLU A 200 -24.58 -0.75 -21.69
N LYS A 201 -25.08 -1.54 -22.65
CA LYS A 201 -25.15 -3.00 -22.51
C LYS A 201 -23.75 -3.62 -22.46
N GLU A 202 -22.84 -3.09 -23.25
CA GLU A 202 -21.43 -3.54 -23.24
C GLU A 202 -20.76 -3.27 -21.91
N ILE A 203 -20.96 -2.08 -21.30
CA ILE A 203 -20.43 -1.74 -19.96
C ILE A 203 -20.85 -2.77 -18.91
N ARG A 204 -22.10 -3.26 -18.95
CA ARG A 204 -22.60 -4.29 -18.02
C ARG A 204 -21.90 -5.63 -18.22
N ASN A 205 -21.51 -5.92 -19.46
CA ASN A 205 -20.98 -7.21 -19.87
C ASN A 205 -19.44 -7.22 -19.98
N ILE A 206 -18.76 -6.12 -19.63
CA ILE A 206 -17.29 -6.05 -19.63
C ILE A 206 -16.72 -7.21 -18.82
N PRO A 207 -15.82 -8.05 -19.39
CA PRO A 207 -15.16 -9.10 -18.64
C PRO A 207 -14.26 -8.53 -17.53
N ILE A 208 -14.07 -9.30 -16.45
CA ILE A 208 -13.14 -8.94 -15.38
C ILE A 208 -11.72 -8.76 -15.98
N GLY A 209 -11.04 -7.68 -15.60
CA GLY A 209 -9.73 -7.33 -16.12
C GLY A 209 -9.73 -6.65 -17.49
N THR A 210 -10.91 -6.24 -17.99
CA THR A 210 -11.07 -5.40 -19.17
C THR A 210 -11.61 -4.04 -18.76
N ALA A 211 -11.19 -2.98 -19.44
CA ALA A 211 -11.69 -1.63 -19.26
C ALA A 211 -12.14 -1.04 -20.61
N MET A 212 -13.15 -0.22 -20.59
CA MET A 212 -13.50 0.67 -21.70
C MET A 212 -12.86 2.03 -21.42
N ILE A 213 -12.14 2.57 -22.39
CA ILE A 213 -11.51 3.90 -22.31
C ILE A 213 -12.15 4.81 -23.33
N THR A 214 -12.54 6.01 -22.89
CA THR A 214 -13.14 7.06 -23.71
C THR A 214 -12.35 8.35 -23.61
N GLY A 215 -12.46 9.23 -24.59
CA GLY A 215 -11.83 10.55 -24.60
C GLY A 215 -10.34 10.56 -24.94
N VAL A 216 -9.76 9.44 -25.35
CA VAL A 216 -8.40 9.35 -25.90
C VAL A 216 -8.42 9.37 -27.42
N VAL A 217 -9.43 8.72 -27.99
CA VAL A 217 -9.75 8.67 -29.42
C VAL A 217 -11.25 8.88 -29.59
N ASP A 218 -11.70 9.14 -30.82
CA ASP A 218 -13.11 9.49 -31.11
C ASP A 218 -14.12 8.38 -30.74
N LEU A 219 -13.67 7.13 -30.73
CA LEU A 219 -14.52 5.99 -30.36
C LEU A 219 -14.04 5.34 -29.06
N PRO A 220 -14.96 4.79 -28.24
CA PRO A 220 -14.60 4.00 -27.07
C PRO A 220 -13.74 2.79 -27.46
N ILE A 221 -12.66 2.54 -26.74
CA ILE A 221 -11.77 1.38 -26.96
C ILE A 221 -11.82 0.45 -25.76
N PHE A 222 -11.81 -0.86 -26.04
CA PHE A 222 -11.71 -1.89 -24.98
C PHE A 222 -10.27 -2.35 -24.86
N VAL A 223 -9.75 -2.32 -23.65
CA VAL A 223 -8.36 -2.71 -23.33
C VAL A 223 -8.33 -3.75 -22.23
N LYS A 224 -7.47 -4.73 -22.38
CA LYS A 224 -7.20 -5.69 -21.31
C LYS A 224 -6.23 -5.05 -20.32
N VAL A 225 -6.65 -4.93 -19.08
CA VAL A 225 -5.81 -4.39 -18.01
C VAL A 225 -4.80 -5.46 -17.59
N ARG A 226 -3.51 -5.10 -17.59
CA ARG A 226 -2.47 -6.01 -17.13
C ARG A 226 -2.62 -6.36 -15.65
N PRO A 227 -2.18 -7.54 -15.20
CA PRO A 227 -2.09 -7.84 -13.78
C PRO A 227 -1.21 -6.81 -13.05
N ARG A 228 -1.60 -6.47 -11.83
CA ARG A 228 -0.80 -5.55 -11.02
C ARG A 228 0.56 -6.17 -10.67
N ARG A 229 1.56 -5.32 -10.47
CA ARG A 229 2.92 -5.70 -10.07
C ARG A 229 3.18 -5.50 -8.57
N THR A 230 2.24 -4.87 -7.86
CA THR A 230 2.34 -4.55 -6.43
C THR A 230 1.50 -5.51 -5.59
N LYS A 231 1.83 -5.65 -4.31
CA LYS A 231 0.99 -6.40 -3.36
C LYS A 231 -0.40 -5.76 -3.22
N HIS A 232 -1.41 -6.59 -2.94
CA HIS A 232 -2.77 -6.11 -2.65
C HIS A 232 -2.83 -5.59 -1.22
N GLY A 233 -3.06 -4.28 -1.06
CA GLY A 233 -3.23 -3.67 0.26
C GLY A 233 -4.65 -3.73 0.81
N GLY A 234 -5.62 -4.19 0.03
CA GLY A 234 -7.01 -4.37 0.47
C GLY A 234 -7.25 -5.81 0.90
N GLU A 235 -6.89 -6.16 2.12
CA GLU A 235 -7.45 -7.34 2.76
C GLU A 235 -8.94 -7.06 3.01
N ALA A 236 -9.82 -7.85 2.38
CA ALA A 236 -11.19 -7.94 2.85
C ALA A 236 -11.10 -8.44 4.30
N THR A 237 -11.44 -7.60 5.26
CA THR A 237 -11.72 -8.05 6.62
C THR A 237 -12.89 -9.02 6.52
N THR A 238 -12.59 -10.29 6.47
CA THR A 238 -13.58 -11.35 6.63
C THR A 238 -14.08 -11.23 8.07
N ILE A 239 -15.28 -10.68 8.25
CA ILE A 239 -15.97 -10.54 9.57
C ILE A 239 -16.34 -11.89 10.14
N ILE A 240 -16.20 -12.96 9.39
CA ILE A 240 -16.21 -14.31 9.91
C ILE A 240 -14.76 -14.64 10.21
N SER A 241 -14.38 -14.48 11.47
CA SER A 241 -13.31 -15.27 12.05
C SER A 241 -13.82 -16.73 12.15
N GLU A 242 -13.98 -17.42 11.02
CA GLU A 242 -13.43 -18.74 11.00
C GLU A 242 -11.96 -18.50 11.37
N GLU A 243 -11.55 -19.00 12.53
CA GLU A 243 -10.19 -19.44 12.69
C GLU A 243 -9.90 -20.29 11.45
N LYS A 244 -9.50 -19.62 10.37
CA LYS A 244 -8.63 -20.24 9.39
C LYS A 244 -7.40 -20.54 10.22
N THR A 245 -7.39 -21.73 10.84
CA THR A 245 -6.16 -22.48 10.90
C THR A 245 -5.47 -22.06 9.63
N GLN A 246 -4.27 -21.53 9.77
CA GLN A 246 -3.33 -21.26 8.71
C GLN A 246 -3.05 -22.52 7.87
N GLU A 247 -4.06 -23.09 7.29
CA GLU A 247 -4.03 -23.91 6.10
C GLU A 247 -4.04 -22.95 4.91
N ASP A 248 -3.14 -22.06 4.95
CA ASP A 248 -2.17 -21.57 4.04
C ASP A 248 -2.50 -21.96 2.60
N LEU A 249 -2.96 -20.95 1.86
CA LEU A 249 -2.77 -20.91 0.42
C LEU A 249 -1.28 -21.11 0.18
N LEU A 250 -0.89 -22.35 0.00
CA LEU A 250 0.51 -22.71 -0.29
C LEU A 250 0.97 -21.90 -1.48
N PRO A 251 2.04 -21.12 -1.37
CA PRO A 251 2.60 -20.43 -2.52
C PRO A 251 2.97 -21.45 -3.58
N ILE A 252 2.39 -21.31 -4.77
CA ILE A 252 2.63 -22.23 -5.88
C ILE A 252 3.63 -21.60 -6.82
N ILE A 253 4.73 -22.29 -7.10
CA ILE A 253 5.66 -21.92 -8.17
C ILE A 253 4.96 -22.16 -9.49
N GLN A 254 4.79 -21.12 -10.29
CA GLN A 254 4.08 -21.21 -11.56
C GLN A 254 4.89 -22.04 -12.58
N GLN A 255 4.18 -22.87 -13.33
CA GLN A 255 4.77 -23.61 -14.44
C GLN A 255 5.30 -22.63 -15.51
N LYS A 256 6.55 -22.78 -15.91
CA LYS A 256 7.15 -22.01 -17.01
C LYS A 256 6.64 -22.50 -18.38
N THR A 257 6.32 -23.79 -18.49
CA THR A 257 5.90 -24.44 -19.74
C THR A 257 4.46 -24.92 -19.63
N SER A 258 3.62 -24.59 -20.59
CA SER A 258 2.23 -25.05 -20.58
C SER A 258 2.12 -26.54 -20.98
N ILE A 259 1.05 -27.21 -20.51
CA ILE A 259 0.77 -28.61 -20.91
C ILE A 259 0.63 -28.73 -22.45
N LYS A 260 0.17 -27.67 -23.12
CA LYS A 260 0.06 -27.63 -24.58
C LYS A 260 1.43 -27.65 -25.25
N ASP A 261 2.39 -26.89 -24.72
CA ASP A 261 3.74 -26.86 -25.28
C ASP A 261 4.49 -28.18 -25.04
N LEU A 262 4.27 -28.81 -23.87
CA LEU A 262 4.81 -30.14 -23.57
C LEU A 262 4.25 -31.22 -24.51
N LYS A 263 2.95 -31.17 -24.87
CA LYS A 263 2.34 -32.08 -25.82
C LYS A 263 2.82 -31.86 -27.24
N LEU A 264 3.26 -30.65 -27.61
CA LEU A 264 3.89 -30.37 -28.89
C LEU A 264 5.27 -31.03 -29.01
N ILE A 265 6.02 -31.05 -27.90
CA ILE A 265 7.38 -31.64 -27.84
C ILE A 265 7.30 -33.19 -27.72
N HIS A 266 6.32 -33.68 -26.95
CA HIS A 266 6.12 -35.10 -26.67
C HIS A 266 4.66 -35.49 -26.93
N PRO A 267 4.25 -35.74 -28.21
CA PRO A 267 2.85 -36.00 -28.59
C PRO A 267 2.23 -37.21 -27.91
N ASP A 268 3.04 -38.25 -27.71
CA ASP A 268 2.60 -39.57 -27.18
C ASP A 268 2.72 -39.68 -25.63
N ALA A 269 3.19 -38.64 -24.96
CA ALA A 269 3.37 -38.66 -23.51
C ALA A 269 2.06 -38.45 -22.76
N GLN A 270 1.76 -39.32 -21.77
CA GLN A 270 0.71 -39.09 -20.81
C GLN A 270 1.22 -38.09 -19.74
N ILE A 271 0.86 -36.83 -19.91
CA ILE A 271 1.28 -35.77 -18.95
C ILE A 271 0.30 -35.75 -17.78
N LYS A 272 0.81 -36.01 -16.57
CA LYS A 272 0.09 -35.85 -15.31
C LYS A 272 0.69 -34.66 -14.57
N THR A 273 -0.16 -33.74 -14.11
CA THR A 273 0.25 -32.65 -13.23
C THR A 273 0.17 -33.12 -11.78
N GLY A 274 1.20 -32.87 -11.00
CA GLY A 274 1.23 -33.12 -9.56
C GLY A 274 1.81 -31.93 -8.83
N LEU A 275 1.36 -31.70 -7.60
CA LEU A 275 1.94 -30.71 -6.71
C LEU A 275 2.90 -31.42 -5.77
N VAL A 276 4.14 -30.94 -5.70
CA VAL A 276 5.15 -31.42 -4.75
C VAL A 276 5.11 -30.52 -3.50
N PRO A 277 4.72 -31.04 -2.33
CA PRO A 277 4.67 -30.23 -1.13
C PRO A 277 6.10 -29.88 -0.67
N CYS A 278 6.39 -28.58 -0.58
CA CYS A 278 7.66 -28.06 -0.17
C CYS A 278 7.50 -27.12 1.03
N ILE A 279 8.56 -26.96 1.83
CA ILE A 279 8.66 -25.91 2.84
C ILE A 279 9.61 -24.84 2.31
N LEU A 280 9.15 -23.60 2.26
CA LEU A 280 9.99 -22.46 1.94
C LEU A 280 10.66 -21.94 3.22
N TYR A 281 11.97 -21.95 3.26
CA TYR A 281 12.76 -21.30 4.29
C TYR A 281 13.30 -19.98 3.76
N SER A 282 12.96 -18.90 4.44
CA SER A 282 13.45 -17.56 4.13
C SER A 282 14.44 -17.12 5.20
N THR A 283 15.63 -16.75 4.79
CA THR A 283 16.62 -16.04 5.61
C THR A 283 16.73 -14.59 5.10
N LYS A 284 17.54 -13.75 5.78
CA LYS A 284 17.76 -12.37 5.32
C LYS A 284 18.35 -12.30 3.91
N ASP A 285 19.15 -13.30 3.51
CA ASP A 285 19.94 -13.27 2.28
C ASP A 285 19.54 -14.34 1.26
N HIS A 286 18.80 -15.40 1.67
CA HIS A 286 18.49 -16.54 0.80
C HIS A 286 17.13 -17.17 1.09
N ASN A 287 16.45 -17.59 0.03
CA ASN A 287 15.24 -18.41 0.09
C ASN A 287 15.54 -19.79 -0.50
N PHE A 288 15.15 -20.87 0.18
CA PHE A 288 15.34 -22.22 -0.31
C PHE A 288 14.13 -23.12 0.00
N LEU A 289 13.92 -24.12 -0.86
CA LEU A 289 12.80 -25.05 -0.77
C LEU A 289 13.29 -26.42 -0.29
N ILE A 290 12.57 -27.00 0.65
CA ILE A 290 12.74 -28.39 1.07
C ILE A 290 11.52 -29.19 0.67
N ASN A 291 11.71 -30.28 -0.10
CA ASN A 291 10.69 -31.23 -0.41
C ASN A 291 10.24 -31.96 0.86
N LYS A 292 8.97 -31.84 1.24
CA LYS A 292 8.43 -32.47 2.46
C LYS A 292 8.43 -34.01 2.39
N SER A 293 8.36 -34.58 1.19
CA SER A 293 8.26 -36.04 1.01
C SER A 293 9.64 -36.71 1.03
N THR A 294 10.68 -36.07 0.46
CA THR A 294 12.03 -36.65 0.35
C THR A 294 13.03 -36.04 1.34
N SER A 295 12.67 -34.94 2.01
CA SER A 295 13.55 -34.14 2.86
C SER A 295 14.80 -33.61 2.14
N GLU A 296 14.73 -33.44 0.84
CA GLU A 296 15.79 -32.89 0.01
C GLU A 296 15.64 -31.40 -0.17
N ILE A 297 16.77 -30.66 -0.17
CA ILE A 297 16.77 -29.27 -0.61
C ILE A 297 16.70 -29.27 -2.13
N ILE A 298 15.73 -28.57 -2.69
CA ILE A 298 15.60 -28.39 -4.12
C ILE A 298 16.65 -27.38 -4.58
N THR A 299 17.64 -27.84 -5.31
CA THR A 299 18.72 -27.02 -5.87
C THR A 299 18.42 -26.52 -7.26
N ASP A 300 17.52 -27.21 -7.97
CA ASP A 300 17.07 -26.84 -9.31
C ASP A 300 15.56 -27.15 -9.45
N ILE A 301 14.76 -26.11 -9.58
CA ILE A 301 13.31 -26.25 -9.72
C ILE A 301 12.93 -26.81 -11.10
N GLU A 302 13.69 -26.50 -12.15
CA GLU A 302 13.33 -26.91 -13.52
C GLU A 302 13.48 -28.43 -13.69
N THR A 303 14.48 -29.01 -13.07
CA THR A 303 14.72 -30.48 -13.11
C THR A 303 14.21 -31.19 -11.87
N SER A 304 13.65 -30.48 -10.90
CA SER A 304 13.25 -31.00 -9.57
C SER A 304 14.36 -31.76 -8.84
N ARG A 305 15.62 -31.46 -9.15
CA ARG A 305 16.77 -32.09 -8.49
C ARG A 305 16.90 -31.55 -7.06
N GLY A 306 17.01 -32.46 -6.13
CA GLY A 306 17.24 -32.18 -4.72
C GLY A 306 18.54 -32.81 -4.22
N VAL A 307 19.09 -32.23 -3.17
CA VAL A 307 20.23 -32.78 -2.42
C VAL A 307 19.75 -33.12 -1.03
N LYS A 308 19.96 -34.37 -0.61
CA LYS A 308 19.59 -34.81 0.73
C LYS A 308 20.49 -34.15 1.75
N LEU A 309 19.89 -33.46 2.74
CA LEU A 309 20.66 -32.88 3.84
C LEU A 309 21.18 -33.98 4.74
N PRO A 310 22.49 -33.95 5.12
CA PRO A 310 23.00 -34.85 6.12
C PRO A 310 22.37 -34.52 7.49
N GLU A 311 21.97 -35.55 8.23
CA GLU A 311 21.48 -35.37 9.60
C GLU A 311 22.56 -34.76 10.49
N LEU A 312 22.23 -33.62 11.08
CA LEU A 312 23.11 -32.89 12.00
C LEU A 312 22.70 -33.24 13.43
N GLN A 313 23.44 -34.16 14.08
CA GLN A 313 23.30 -34.39 15.51
C GLN A 313 24.21 -33.42 16.26
N VAL A 314 23.69 -32.26 16.64
CA VAL A 314 24.39 -31.19 17.34
C VAL A 314 23.67 -30.79 18.62
N SER A 315 24.42 -30.50 19.67
CA SER A 315 23.89 -29.94 20.92
C SER A 315 23.48 -28.46 20.76
N GLN A 316 22.75 -27.91 21.71
CA GLN A 316 22.41 -26.49 21.70
C GLN A 316 23.63 -25.56 21.74
N SER A 317 24.69 -25.93 22.45
CA SER A 317 25.96 -25.19 22.51
C SER A 317 26.68 -25.24 21.16
N GLU A 318 26.76 -26.44 20.53
CA GLU A 318 27.30 -26.60 19.18
C GLU A 318 26.52 -25.78 18.14
N LEU A 319 25.19 -25.70 18.27
CA LEU A 319 24.35 -24.93 17.37
C LEU A 319 24.62 -23.40 17.46
N LYS A 320 24.90 -22.88 18.67
CA LYS A 320 25.29 -21.48 18.86
C LYS A 320 26.62 -21.17 18.15
N VAL A 321 27.61 -22.03 18.30
CA VAL A 321 28.91 -21.89 17.63
C VAL A 321 28.75 -21.98 16.11
N LEU A 322 27.91 -22.89 15.59
CA LEU A 322 27.66 -23.02 14.17
C LEU A 322 26.93 -21.78 13.59
N LYS A 323 26.01 -21.17 14.33
CA LYS A 323 25.33 -19.91 13.89
C LYS A 323 26.34 -18.77 13.73
N SER A 324 27.26 -18.59 14.68
CA SER A 324 28.33 -17.59 14.58
C SER A 324 29.30 -17.91 13.45
N ALA A 325 29.62 -19.20 13.26
CA ALA A 325 30.50 -19.68 12.20
C ALA A 325 29.93 -19.44 10.79
N LEU A 326 28.60 -19.56 10.59
CA LEU A 326 27.92 -19.29 9.32
C LEU A 326 28.11 -17.83 8.87
N ASN A 327 28.07 -16.88 9.81
CA ASN A 327 28.22 -15.47 9.51
C ASN A 327 29.66 -15.10 9.09
N LEU A 328 30.66 -15.83 9.57
CA LEU A 328 32.07 -15.49 9.38
C LEU A 328 32.73 -16.20 8.19
N LYS A 329 32.06 -17.16 7.53
CA LYS A 329 32.57 -18.00 6.41
C LYS A 329 33.86 -18.78 6.75
N THR A 330 34.90 -18.06 7.14
CA THR A 330 36.18 -18.61 7.69
C THR A 330 36.50 -17.91 8.99
N PHE A 331 36.84 -18.64 10.03
CA PHE A 331 36.98 -18.08 11.37
C PHE A 331 38.12 -18.79 12.17
N THR A 332 38.61 -18.12 13.21
CA THR A 332 39.39 -18.68 14.26
C THR A 332 38.54 -18.85 15.53
N PRO A 333 38.88 -19.75 16.46
CA PRO A 333 38.14 -19.90 17.72
C PRO A 333 38.02 -18.59 18.51
N SER A 334 39.01 -17.71 18.42
CA SER A 334 38.99 -16.38 19.07
C SER A 334 37.92 -15.44 18.51
N GLN A 335 37.61 -15.52 17.24
CA GLN A 335 36.56 -14.69 16.60
C GLN A 335 35.15 -15.11 17.00
N LEU A 336 34.96 -16.39 17.35
CA LEU A 336 33.66 -16.89 17.82
C LEU A 336 33.36 -16.48 19.28
N PHE A 337 34.36 -16.08 20.02
CA PHE A 337 34.21 -15.70 21.43
C PHE A 337 33.38 -14.43 21.61
N SER A 338 33.55 -13.44 20.72
CA SER A 338 32.79 -12.19 20.78
C SER A 338 31.30 -12.37 20.50
N ASP A 339 30.90 -13.38 19.69
CA ASP A 339 29.53 -13.55 19.23
C ASP A 339 28.74 -14.65 19.95
N SER A 340 29.43 -15.65 20.53
CA SER A 340 28.75 -16.85 21.03
C SER A 340 28.32 -16.81 22.50
N GLN A 341 28.82 -15.85 23.29
CA GLN A 341 28.60 -15.74 24.75
C GLN A 341 28.98 -16.99 25.54
N LEU A 342 29.89 -17.82 25.02
CA LEU A 342 30.43 -19.03 25.66
C LEU A 342 31.84 -18.77 26.16
N GLN A 343 32.32 -19.60 27.12
CA GLN A 343 33.72 -19.51 27.59
C GLN A 343 34.69 -20.00 26.51
N PHE A 344 35.89 -19.41 26.45
CA PHE A 344 36.86 -19.70 25.40
C PHE A 344 37.26 -21.17 25.34
N SER A 345 37.40 -21.84 26.50
CA SER A 345 37.68 -23.28 26.61
C SER A 345 36.56 -24.12 25.99
N GLU A 346 35.29 -23.75 26.23
CA GLU A 346 34.15 -24.46 25.68
C GLU A 346 34.08 -24.33 24.14
N ILE A 347 34.37 -23.13 23.61
CA ILE A 347 34.39 -22.90 22.16
C ILE A 347 35.45 -23.76 21.49
N TYR A 348 36.63 -23.87 22.08
CA TYR A 348 37.70 -24.69 21.53
C TYR A 348 37.34 -26.17 21.49
N ASP A 349 36.75 -26.71 22.57
CA ASP A 349 36.28 -28.09 22.62
C ASP A 349 35.12 -28.34 21.63
N ILE A 350 34.18 -27.39 21.48
CA ILE A 350 33.10 -27.49 20.53
C ILE A 350 33.63 -27.48 19.09
N VAL A 351 34.55 -26.58 18.73
CA VAL A 351 35.14 -26.52 17.38
C VAL A 351 35.89 -27.82 17.08
N LYS A 352 36.64 -28.36 18.02
CA LYS A 352 37.32 -29.63 17.88
C LYS A 352 36.34 -30.80 17.69
N ASN A 353 35.25 -30.80 18.43
CA ASN A 353 34.19 -31.81 18.32
C ASN A 353 33.46 -31.75 16.99
N LEU A 354 33.10 -30.55 16.54
CA LEU A 354 32.47 -30.31 15.23
C LEU A 354 33.39 -30.68 14.06
N THR A 355 34.72 -30.52 14.24
CA THR A 355 35.71 -30.95 13.25
C THR A 355 35.81 -32.49 13.21
N LYS A 356 35.77 -33.17 14.38
CA LYS A 356 35.69 -34.64 14.44
C LYS A 356 34.41 -35.18 13.80
N LYS A 357 33.29 -34.49 13.96
CA LYS A 357 32.02 -34.82 13.32
C LYS A 357 32.00 -34.49 11.81
N GLN A 358 33.09 -33.97 11.26
CA GLN A 358 33.23 -33.54 9.87
C GLN A 358 32.17 -32.48 9.47
N ILE A 359 31.73 -31.67 10.40
CA ILE A 359 30.85 -30.51 10.16
C ILE A 359 31.71 -29.28 9.86
N LEU A 360 32.82 -29.13 10.53
CA LEU A 360 33.86 -28.14 10.25
C LEU A 360 35.07 -28.80 9.59
N GLN A 361 35.77 -28.04 8.77
CA GLN A 361 37.10 -28.40 8.23
C GLN A 361 38.12 -27.35 8.66
N GLN A 362 39.31 -27.79 8.93
CA GLN A 362 40.43 -26.94 9.33
C GLN A 362 41.38 -26.75 8.14
N ASN A 363 41.69 -25.51 7.83
CA ASN A 363 42.70 -25.10 6.85
C ASN A 363 43.72 -24.21 7.54
N GLN A 364 44.87 -24.75 7.86
CA GLN A 364 45.91 -24.10 8.69
C GLN A 364 45.32 -23.67 10.05
N ASP A 365 45.35 -22.38 10.38
CA ASP A 365 44.84 -21.83 11.65
C ASP A 365 43.35 -21.38 11.57
N LYS A 366 42.70 -21.59 10.46
CA LYS A 366 41.31 -21.19 10.26
C LYS A 366 40.39 -22.39 10.07
N PHE A 367 39.15 -22.21 10.50
CA PHE A 367 38.06 -23.17 10.35
C PHE A 367 37.02 -22.64 9.40
N SER A 368 36.36 -23.54 8.65
CA SER A 368 35.24 -23.26 7.82
C SER A 368 34.25 -24.44 7.83
N LEU A 369 33.03 -24.24 7.34
CA LEU A 369 32.10 -25.35 7.13
C LEU A 369 32.68 -26.33 6.12
N ALA A 370 32.53 -27.64 6.39
CA ALA A 370 32.93 -28.66 5.45
C ALA A 370 32.14 -28.56 4.13
N ASN A 371 32.81 -28.93 3.00
CA ASN A 371 32.24 -28.75 1.65
C ASN A 371 30.84 -29.32 1.48
N LYS A 372 30.49 -30.42 2.13
CA LYS A 372 29.15 -31.01 2.08
C LYS A 372 28.05 -30.13 2.70
N TYR A 373 28.41 -29.14 3.54
CA TYR A 373 27.49 -28.16 4.14
C TYR A 373 27.59 -26.79 3.49
N GLN A 374 28.48 -26.58 2.51
CA GLN A 374 28.58 -25.34 1.73
C GLN A 374 27.56 -25.25 0.61
N VAL A 375 26.69 -26.26 0.46
CA VAL A 375 25.60 -26.29 -0.54
C VAL A 375 24.69 -25.04 -0.44
N PHE A 376 24.62 -24.45 0.74
CA PHE A 376 23.83 -23.23 0.98
C PHE A 376 24.40 -21.96 0.36
N SER A 377 25.67 -21.95 -0.08
CA SER A 377 26.28 -20.76 -0.70
C SER A 377 25.93 -20.57 -2.18
N ASN A 378 25.32 -21.57 -2.84
CA ASN A 378 25.00 -21.58 -4.26
C ASN A 378 23.49 -21.74 -4.55
N LEU A 379 22.64 -21.42 -3.58
CA LEU A 379 21.20 -21.51 -3.75
C LEU A 379 20.69 -20.38 -4.66
N GLN A 380 19.96 -20.75 -5.72
CA GLN A 380 19.29 -19.77 -6.56
C GLN A 380 18.12 -19.14 -5.79
N GLU A 381 17.95 -17.83 -5.92
CA GLU A 381 16.79 -17.14 -5.36
C GLU A 381 15.52 -17.51 -6.14
N TYR A 382 14.48 -17.89 -5.42
CA TYR A 382 13.20 -18.22 -5.99
C TYR A 382 12.15 -17.24 -5.50
N SER A 383 11.36 -16.69 -6.42
CA SER A 383 10.17 -15.91 -6.10
C SER A 383 8.94 -16.79 -6.16
N CYS A 384 8.27 -16.99 -5.02
CA CYS A 384 6.97 -17.65 -4.95
C CYS A 384 5.86 -16.61 -5.08
N TYR A 385 4.80 -16.95 -5.83
CA TYR A 385 3.62 -16.12 -5.96
C TYR A 385 2.45 -16.79 -5.25
N GLU A 386 1.78 -16.06 -4.36
CA GLU A 386 0.47 -16.45 -3.85
C GLU A 386 -0.56 -16.32 -4.98
N LYS A 387 -1.47 -17.27 -5.06
CA LYS A 387 -2.53 -17.30 -6.06
C LYS A 387 -3.77 -16.60 -5.54
#